data_c703f247da1ec6a72007cb1cca2e937d
#
_entry.id   c703f247da1ec6a72007cb1cca2e937d
#
_cell.length_a   1.000
_cell.length_b   1.000
_cell.length_c   1.000
_cell.angle_alpha   90.00
_cell.angle_beta   90.00
_cell.angle_gamma   90.00
#
_symmetry.space_group_name_H-M   'P 1'
#
loop_
_entity.id
_entity.type
_entity.pdbx_description
1 polymer ?
#
loop_
_entity_poly.entity_id
_entity_poly.type
_entity_poly.pdbx_seq_one_letter_code
_entity_poly.pdbx_strand_id
1 'polypeptide(L)'
;MMFMLHAELAKPEGMSNKEFYGVWEQEAEAAVAALKAGVIKALYKVPGTPEVVSILDVNTADDLDHAVHSLPIWKLGYSHVVAELKWTPLRPYENWAEDLKKLAREECVAHKELP
;
A
#
# COMPACT_ATOMS: atom_id res chain seq x y z
N MET A 1 6.87 0.23 10.99
CA MET A 1 7.44 0.29 9.65
C MET A 1 6.35 0.65 8.64
N MET A 2 6.58 1.71 7.88
CA MET A 2 5.59 2.25 6.97
C MET A 2 5.77 1.72 5.55
N PHE A 3 4.65 1.40 4.90
CA PHE A 3 4.63 1.01 3.50
C PHE A 3 3.55 1.76 2.75
N MET A 4 3.85 2.11 1.51
CA MET A 4 2.82 2.51 0.56
C MET A 4 2.46 1.30 -0.29
N LEU A 5 1.17 0.99 -0.35
CA LEU A 5 0.64 -0.02 -1.25
C LEU A 5 -0.06 0.69 -2.41
N HIS A 6 0.34 0.35 -3.62
CA HIS A 6 -0.35 0.75 -4.83
C HIS A 6 -0.94 -0.51 -5.46
N ALA A 7 -2.26 -0.56 -5.57
CA ALA A 7 -2.98 -1.70 -6.11
C ALA A 7 -3.75 -1.27 -7.35
N GLU A 8 -3.73 -2.11 -8.38
CA GLU A 8 -4.57 -1.96 -9.55
C GLU A 8 -5.48 -3.17 -9.65
N LEU A 9 -6.79 -2.92 -9.78
CA LEU A 9 -7.77 -3.97 -9.96
C LEU A 9 -8.18 -4.04 -11.43
N ALA A 10 -8.52 -5.24 -11.89
CA ALA A 10 -9.02 -5.43 -13.25
C ALA A 10 -10.11 -6.49 -13.23
N LYS A 11 -11.17 -6.22 -13.96
CA LYS A 11 -12.25 -7.20 -14.09
C LYS A 11 -11.76 -8.36 -14.94
N PRO A 12 -11.75 -9.61 -14.39
CA PRO A 12 -11.39 -10.78 -15.18
C PRO A 12 -12.37 -11.01 -16.31
N GLU A 13 -11.89 -11.65 -17.36
CA GLU A 13 -12.74 -12.07 -18.45
C GLU A 13 -13.85 -13.01 -17.94
N GLY A 14 -15.07 -12.80 -18.39
CA GLY A 14 -16.21 -13.58 -17.95
C GLY A 14 -16.87 -13.10 -16.66
N MET A 15 -16.27 -12.18 -15.94
CA MET A 15 -16.88 -11.61 -14.75
C MET A 15 -17.76 -10.41 -15.13
N SER A 16 -18.97 -10.35 -14.57
CA SER A 16 -19.85 -9.20 -14.80
C SER A 16 -19.37 -7.97 -14.02
N ASN A 17 -19.77 -6.79 -14.47
CA ASN A 17 -19.52 -5.57 -13.73
C ASN A 17 -20.12 -5.62 -12.31
N LYS A 18 -21.32 -6.17 -12.20
CA LYS A 18 -22.02 -6.30 -10.92
C LYS A 18 -21.21 -7.14 -9.94
N GLU A 19 -20.68 -8.27 -10.39
CA GLU A 19 -19.85 -9.14 -9.55
C GLU A 19 -18.54 -8.44 -9.17
N PHE A 20 -17.87 -7.82 -10.12
CA PHE A 20 -16.62 -7.12 -9.90
C PHE A 20 -16.77 -6.00 -8.87
N TYR A 21 -17.76 -5.14 -9.03
CA TYR A 21 -18.01 -4.07 -8.08
C TYR A 21 -18.53 -4.59 -6.74
N GLY A 22 -19.23 -5.71 -6.71
CA GLY A 22 -19.63 -6.36 -5.47
C GLY A 22 -18.45 -6.89 -4.67
N VAL A 23 -17.46 -7.46 -5.34
CA VAL A 23 -16.20 -7.89 -4.71
C VAL A 23 -15.44 -6.68 -4.18
N TRP A 24 -15.34 -5.63 -4.98
CA TRP A 24 -14.66 -4.40 -4.56
C TRP A 24 -15.38 -3.72 -3.40
N GLU A 25 -16.69 -3.76 -3.36
CA GLU A 25 -17.47 -3.20 -2.25
C GLU A 25 -17.10 -3.86 -0.92
N GLN A 26 -17.00 -5.19 -0.89
CA GLN A 26 -16.59 -5.92 0.29
C GLN A 26 -15.17 -5.55 0.73
N GLU A 27 -14.26 -5.46 -0.24
CA GLU A 27 -12.90 -5.04 0.00
C GLU A 27 -12.85 -3.62 0.57
N ALA A 28 -13.63 -2.71 0.01
CA ALA A 28 -13.71 -1.32 0.46
C ALA A 28 -14.20 -1.21 1.90
N GLU A 29 -15.19 -2.01 2.27
CA GLU A 29 -15.69 -2.03 3.65
C GLU A 29 -14.61 -2.45 4.63
N ALA A 30 -13.83 -3.48 4.29
CA ALA A 30 -12.73 -3.94 5.12
C ALA A 30 -11.60 -2.90 5.18
N ALA A 31 -11.28 -2.25 4.06
CA ALA A 31 -10.26 -1.22 4.00
C ALA A 31 -10.64 0.01 4.84
N VAL A 32 -11.89 0.45 4.76
CA VAL A 32 -12.39 1.57 5.57
C VAL A 32 -12.37 1.22 7.05
N ALA A 33 -12.72 -0.01 7.41
CA ALA A 33 -12.64 -0.48 8.79
C ALA A 33 -11.19 -0.47 9.31
N ALA A 34 -10.23 -0.91 8.49
CA ALA A 34 -8.82 -0.87 8.83
C ALA A 34 -8.29 0.57 8.96
N LEU A 35 -8.80 1.49 8.14
CA LEU A 35 -8.49 2.91 8.25
C LEU A 35 -8.97 3.47 9.60
N LYS A 36 -10.21 3.16 9.98
CA LYS A 36 -10.76 3.59 11.27
C LYS A 36 -10.04 2.97 12.46
N ALA A 37 -9.57 1.74 12.32
CA ALA A 37 -8.81 1.05 13.36
C ALA A 37 -7.36 1.53 13.47
N GLY A 38 -6.88 2.34 12.52
CA GLY A 38 -5.53 2.87 12.53
C GLY A 38 -4.46 1.96 11.94
N VAL A 39 -4.82 0.83 11.38
CA VAL A 39 -3.89 -0.06 10.66
C VAL A 39 -3.50 0.56 9.33
N ILE A 40 -4.50 1.05 8.59
CA ILE A 40 -4.28 1.87 7.41
C ILE A 40 -4.25 3.33 7.86
N LYS A 41 -3.19 4.05 7.53
CA LYS A 41 -2.99 5.46 7.90
C LYS A 41 -3.59 6.42 6.90
N ALA A 42 -3.65 6.02 5.63
CA ALA A 42 -4.22 6.83 4.56
C ALA A 42 -4.71 5.89 3.46
N LEU A 43 -5.80 6.24 2.82
CA LEU A 43 -6.45 5.42 1.82
C LEU A 43 -7.07 6.33 0.76
N TYR A 44 -6.66 6.15 -0.50
CA TYR A 44 -7.11 6.97 -1.61
C TYR A 44 -7.39 6.13 -2.84
N LYS A 45 -8.34 6.59 -3.63
CA LYS A 45 -8.54 6.08 -4.99
C LYS A 45 -8.00 7.09 -5.98
N VAL A 46 -7.32 6.61 -7.01
CA VAL A 46 -6.88 7.46 -8.12
C VAL A 46 -8.09 7.70 -9.03
N PRO A 47 -8.56 8.95 -9.18
CA PRO A 47 -9.77 9.23 -9.95
C PRO A 47 -9.66 8.75 -11.39
N GLY A 48 -10.75 8.17 -11.89
CA GLY A 48 -10.83 7.72 -13.27
C GLY A 48 -10.09 6.41 -13.57
N THR A 49 -9.54 5.75 -12.56
CA THR A 49 -8.78 4.51 -12.72
C THR A 49 -9.23 3.46 -11.71
N PRO A 50 -8.93 2.18 -11.94
CA PRO A 50 -9.17 1.14 -10.95
C PRO A 50 -7.99 1.00 -9.97
N GLU A 51 -7.34 2.09 -9.59
CA GLU A 51 -6.16 2.09 -8.76
C GLU A 51 -6.46 2.64 -7.38
N VAL A 52 -5.86 2.02 -6.37
CA VAL A 52 -6.00 2.38 -4.96
C VAL A 52 -4.61 2.55 -4.36
N VAL A 53 -4.45 3.59 -3.57
CA VAL A 53 -3.20 3.86 -2.84
C VAL A 53 -3.51 3.89 -1.36
N SER A 54 -2.71 3.16 -0.58
CA SER A 54 -2.84 3.17 0.87
C SER A 54 -1.47 3.25 1.55
N ILE A 55 -1.46 3.81 2.76
CA ILE A 55 -0.28 3.86 3.61
C ILE A 55 -0.60 2.99 4.83
N LEU A 56 0.26 2.00 5.11
CA LEU A 56 0.11 1.09 6.24
C LEU A 56 1.30 1.20 7.17
N ASP A 57 1.03 1.00 8.45
CA ASP A 57 2.07 0.90 9.47
C ASP A 57 1.98 -0.51 10.08
N VAL A 58 3.02 -1.29 9.91
CA VAL A 58 3.11 -2.66 10.45
C VAL A 58 4.47 -2.86 11.11
N ASN A 59 4.54 -3.80 12.03
CA ASN A 59 5.78 -4.05 12.77
C ASN A 59 6.77 -4.90 11.99
N THR A 60 6.28 -5.87 11.22
CA THR A 60 7.12 -6.82 10.50
C THR A 60 6.57 -7.07 9.10
N ALA A 61 7.41 -7.64 8.24
CA ALA A 61 6.97 -8.08 6.92
C ALA A 61 5.94 -9.22 7.01
N ASP A 62 6.05 -10.06 8.03
CA ASP A 62 5.06 -11.12 8.27
C ASP A 62 3.69 -10.52 8.58
N ASP A 63 3.64 -9.48 9.40
CA ASP A 63 2.40 -8.78 9.71
C ASP A 63 1.77 -8.17 8.46
N LEU A 64 2.61 -7.64 7.56
CA LEU A 64 2.15 -7.09 6.30
C LEU A 64 1.48 -8.15 5.44
N ASP A 65 2.12 -9.30 5.30
CA ASP A 65 1.61 -10.41 4.50
C ASP A 65 0.30 -10.95 5.08
N HIS A 66 0.24 -11.10 6.40
CA HIS A 66 -0.97 -11.53 7.10
C HIS A 66 -2.12 -10.52 6.89
N ALA A 67 -1.82 -9.24 6.95
CA ALA A 67 -2.83 -8.20 6.74
C ALA A 67 -3.42 -8.27 5.33
N VAL A 68 -2.59 -8.47 4.32
CA VAL A 68 -3.05 -8.60 2.93
C VAL A 68 -3.93 -9.83 2.77
N HIS A 69 -3.50 -10.98 3.29
CA HIS A 69 -4.25 -12.23 3.15
C HIS A 69 -5.55 -12.25 3.97
N SER A 70 -5.72 -11.33 4.91
CA SER A 70 -6.96 -11.19 5.66
C SER A 70 -8.03 -10.38 4.93
N LEU A 71 -7.67 -9.69 3.85
CA LEU A 71 -8.60 -8.88 3.08
C LEU A 71 -9.57 -9.76 2.28
N PRO A 72 -10.83 -9.32 2.10
CA PRO A 72 -11.86 -10.12 1.44
C PRO A 72 -11.47 -10.64 0.05
N ILE A 73 -10.78 -9.86 -0.76
CA ILE A 73 -10.34 -10.27 -2.10
C ILE A 73 -9.51 -11.55 -2.02
N TRP A 74 -8.61 -11.65 -1.04
CA TRP A 74 -7.78 -12.84 -0.86
C TRP A 74 -8.54 -13.96 -0.18
N LYS A 75 -9.25 -13.63 0.89
CA LYS A 75 -9.99 -14.60 1.71
C LYS A 75 -11.08 -15.34 0.96
N LEU A 76 -11.76 -14.63 0.06
CA LEU A 76 -12.90 -15.17 -0.69
C LEU A 76 -12.52 -15.74 -2.05
N GLY A 77 -11.22 -15.81 -2.36
CA GLY A 77 -10.76 -16.42 -3.59
C GLY A 77 -10.83 -15.51 -4.82
N TYR A 78 -10.85 -14.21 -4.64
CA TYR A 78 -10.91 -13.24 -5.74
C TYR A 78 -9.56 -12.57 -6.04
N SER A 79 -8.44 -13.18 -5.64
CA SER A 79 -7.13 -12.59 -5.87
C SER A 79 -6.83 -12.29 -7.34
N HIS A 80 -7.48 -12.99 -8.24
CA HIS A 80 -7.31 -12.79 -9.68
C HIS A 80 -7.88 -11.46 -10.19
N VAL A 81 -8.65 -10.70 -9.38
CA VAL A 81 -9.06 -9.34 -9.74
C VAL A 81 -7.97 -8.32 -9.46
N VAL A 82 -6.92 -8.69 -8.74
CA VAL A 82 -5.77 -7.82 -8.49
C VAL A 82 -4.79 -7.97 -9.64
N ALA A 83 -4.74 -6.95 -10.51
CA ALA A 83 -3.86 -6.98 -11.67
C ALA A 83 -2.42 -6.66 -11.29
N GLU A 84 -2.22 -5.76 -10.34
CA GLU A 84 -0.89 -5.33 -9.92
C GLU A 84 -0.91 -4.89 -8.47
N LEU A 85 0.15 -5.26 -7.74
CA LEU A 85 0.43 -4.80 -6.38
C LEU A 85 1.87 -4.33 -6.33
N LYS A 86 2.06 -3.10 -5.86
CA LYS A 86 3.40 -2.55 -5.66
C LYS A 86 3.54 -2.07 -4.22
N TRP A 87 4.56 -2.58 -3.54
CA TRP A 87 4.90 -2.20 -2.18
C TRP A 87 6.11 -1.27 -2.20
N THR A 88 6.01 -0.15 -1.51
CA THR A 88 7.11 0.79 -1.39
C THR A 88 7.34 1.07 0.09
N PRO A 89 8.51 0.69 0.63
CA PRO A 89 8.82 1.03 2.02
C PRO A 89 9.05 2.53 2.12
N LEU A 90 8.60 3.10 3.24
CA LEU A 90 8.71 4.52 3.50
C LEU A 90 9.45 4.74 4.81
N ARG A 91 10.18 5.84 4.90
CA ARG A 91 10.76 6.28 6.17
C ARG A 91 10.30 7.72 6.43
N PRO A 92 10.18 8.13 7.71
CA PRO A 92 9.84 9.52 8.02
C PRO A 92 10.86 10.48 7.41
N TYR A 93 10.38 11.50 6.71
CA TYR A 93 11.25 12.47 6.06
C TYR A 93 12.10 13.23 7.09
N GLU A 94 11.58 13.43 8.29
CA GLU A 94 12.29 14.07 9.37
C GLU A 94 13.61 13.37 9.70
N ASN A 95 13.64 12.05 9.61
CA ASN A 95 14.86 11.28 9.84
C ASN A 95 15.90 11.55 8.74
N TRP A 96 15.45 11.65 7.51
CA TRP A 96 16.32 12.03 6.40
C TRP A 96 16.84 13.46 6.57
N ALA A 97 16.00 14.38 7.04
CA ALA A 97 16.42 15.74 7.32
C ALA A 97 17.55 15.78 8.35
N GLU A 98 17.53 14.91 9.37
CA GLU A 98 18.64 14.78 10.32
C GLU A 98 19.90 14.23 9.67
N ASP A 99 19.76 13.23 8.80
CA ASP A 99 20.89 12.69 8.05
C ASP A 99 21.53 13.78 7.17
N LEU A 100 20.71 14.60 6.54
CA LEU A 100 21.20 15.70 5.69
C LEU A 100 22.07 16.69 6.45
N LYS A 101 21.76 16.96 7.71
CA LYS A 101 22.59 17.85 8.54
C LYS A 101 24.01 17.33 8.67
N LYS A 102 24.17 16.02 8.82
CA LYS A 102 25.49 15.38 8.92
C LYS A 102 26.16 15.32 7.54
N LEU A 103 25.43 14.90 6.53
CA LEU A 103 25.98 14.76 5.18
C LEU A 103 26.46 16.07 4.60
N ALA A 104 25.74 17.16 4.86
CA ALA A 104 26.10 18.49 4.38
C ALA A 104 27.37 19.04 5.02
N ARG A 105 27.76 18.54 6.19
CA ARG A 105 28.97 18.95 6.90
C ARG A 105 30.16 18.05 6.64
N GLU A 106 29.96 16.87 6.11
CA GLU A 106 31.01 15.93 5.80
C GLU A 106 31.71 16.31 4.50
N GLU A 107 32.92 15.78 4.33
CA GLU A 107 33.67 15.94 3.11
C GLU A 107 32.96 15.28 1.93
N CYS A 108 33.41 15.58 0.71
CA CYS A 108 32.76 15.08 -0.50
C CYS A 108 32.64 13.56 -0.63
N VAL A 109 33.32 12.80 0.22
CA VAL A 109 33.16 11.33 0.27
C VAL A 109 31.72 10.94 0.50
N ALA A 110 31.00 11.68 1.34
CA ALA A 110 29.59 11.40 1.62
C ALA A 110 28.69 11.47 0.39
N HIS A 111 29.03 12.36 -0.54
CA HIS A 111 28.25 12.50 -1.78
C HIS A 111 28.31 11.28 -2.69
N LYS A 112 29.38 10.51 -2.61
CA LYS A 112 29.55 9.31 -3.43
C LYS A 112 28.71 8.16 -2.95
N GLU A 113 28.26 8.19 -1.72
CA GLU A 113 27.48 7.12 -1.08
C GLU A 113 25.98 7.36 -1.19
N LEU A 114 25.55 8.51 -1.66
CA LEU A 114 24.13 8.79 -1.85
C LEU A 114 23.61 8.01 -3.04
N PRO A 115 22.47 7.31 -2.87
CA PRO A 115 21.85 6.54 -3.93
C PRO A 115 21.30 7.42 -5.04
#